data_fdd2df1b5950ff60a92b16ef677c245c
#
_entry.id   fdd2df1b5950ff60a92b16ef677c245c
#
_cell.length_a   1.000
_cell.length_b   1.000
_cell.length_c   1.000
_cell.angle_alpha   90.00
_cell.angle_beta   90.00
_cell.angle_gamma   90.00
#
_symmetry.space_group_name_H-M   'P 1'
#
loop_
_entity.id
_entity.type
_entity.pdbx_description
1 polymer ?
#
loop_
_entity_poly.entity_id
_entity_poly.type
_entity_poly.pdbx_seq_one_letter_code
_entity_poly.pdbx_strand_id
1 'polypeptide(L)'
;MSKPADESPRPRERAADIVSAGPRGSTGKRQTDRVTTASPRRRPRRRPPRTQKPAVERIMLVTTEQDKTQIAVLEEGQIVEHYVARADDRSIVGNIYQGRVQNVLPGMEASFVDIGEGRNGVLYAGEVGVVADEGEEIPRIETVLRSGQPILVQVTKDPMRAKGARLTALISLAGRHLVLVPRAASLGVSRRLPDKERLRLRDIAQEIRPQEHGLIVRTAAEGASRRDLERDLTRLIELWNEIETDAKKAKPPALVYSEPELELRVIRDVFNRDISRCVIADRDLERTLRRYIRATTPDLDHRLELYEGSLPIFEEFRVVEQIRKSLERKVWLPSGGHIAIDRTEAMTVIDVNTGKFVGRSTLEDTVFRTNKEAAVEVGRQLRLRDIGGIIVIDFIDMEDPENRNEIFRMFRAELEKDRTRTQVFDISPLGLVQMTRKNVSAGIVEAFSDPCPTCEGRGILIHDVE
;
A
#
# COMPACT_ATOMS: atom_id res chain seq x y z
N MET A 1 -50.30 -5.00 -35.77
CA MET A 1 -51.37 -5.42 -34.85
C MET A 1 -50.81 -5.34 -33.46
N SER A 2 -51.11 -4.36 -32.83
CA SER A 2 -51.90 -3.98 -31.64
C SER A 2 -51.04 -3.93 -30.38
N LYS A 3 -50.74 -2.73 -29.95
CA LYS A 3 -50.68 -2.26 -28.56
C LYS A 3 -52.11 -2.31 -27.97
N PRO A 4 -52.39 -2.15 -26.68
CA PRO A 4 -51.89 -1.07 -25.81
C PRO A 4 -51.61 -1.51 -24.32
N ALA A 5 -50.88 -0.72 -23.55
CA ALA A 5 -51.27 0.30 -22.54
C ALA A 5 -51.86 -0.32 -21.26
N ASP A 6 -51.62 0.05 -20.06
CA ASP A 6 -51.54 1.29 -19.28
C ASP A 6 -51.46 0.83 -17.80
N GLU A 7 -50.92 1.39 -16.88
CA GLU A 7 -51.20 2.47 -15.90
C GLU A 7 -50.39 2.31 -14.63
N SER A 8 -49.69 3.36 -14.30
CA SER A 8 -49.32 3.69 -12.91
C SER A 8 -50.51 4.34 -12.19
N PRO A 9 -50.55 4.40 -10.87
CA PRO A 9 -50.55 5.76 -10.30
C PRO A 9 -49.68 5.98 -9.06
N ARG A 10 -49.22 7.19 -8.97
CA ARG A 10 -48.66 7.92 -7.84
C ARG A 10 -49.80 8.50 -6.96
N PRO A 11 -49.47 9.39 -6.00
CA PRO A 11 -49.42 9.20 -4.56
C PRO A 11 -50.52 10.01 -3.83
N ARG A 12 -50.63 9.95 -2.53
CA ARG A 12 -51.39 10.95 -1.74
C ARG A 12 -50.70 11.31 -0.43
N GLU A 13 -50.29 12.55 -0.36
CA GLU A 13 -50.11 13.37 0.84
C GLU A 13 -51.45 13.57 1.59
N ARG A 14 -51.32 13.82 2.90
CA ARG A 14 -52.02 14.87 3.71
C ARG A 14 -51.56 14.70 5.15
N ALA A 15 -50.87 15.65 5.76
CA ALA A 15 -51.23 17.01 6.18
C ALA A 15 -52.08 17.06 7.46
N ALA A 16 -51.40 17.61 8.50
CA ALA A 16 -51.77 18.63 9.46
C ALA A 16 -53.06 18.47 10.34
N ASP A 17 -52.88 18.79 11.61
CA ASP A 17 -53.46 19.88 12.40
C ASP A 17 -53.18 19.67 13.88
N ILE A 18 -52.43 20.54 14.62
CA ILE A 18 -52.77 21.81 15.25
C ILE A 18 -53.93 21.72 16.26
N VAL A 19 -53.67 22.25 17.45
CA VAL A 19 -54.47 23.04 18.42
C VAL A 19 -54.17 22.58 19.83
N SER A 20 -53.56 23.29 20.67
CA SER A 20 -53.62 24.59 21.35
C SER A 20 -54.16 24.53 22.78
N ALA A 21 -53.50 25.35 23.59
CA ALA A 21 -53.98 26.13 24.73
C ALA A 21 -54.14 25.52 26.12
N GLY A 22 -53.42 26.14 27.05
CA GLY A 22 -53.58 26.13 28.49
C GLY A 22 -54.87 26.86 28.94
N PRO A 23 -55.03 27.40 30.14
CA PRO A 23 -54.06 27.92 31.09
C PRO A 23 -54.46 27.78 32.61
N ARG A 24 -53.57 28.28 33.51
CA ARG A 24 -53.79 28.98 34.79
C ARG A 24 -54.42 28.27 36.01
N GLY A 25 -53.72 28.41 37.11
CA GLY A 25 -54.27 28.30 38.45
C GLY A 25 -53.22 28.50 39.56
N SER A 26 -53.23 29.65 40.12
CA SER A 26 -52.44 30.25 41.17
C SER A 26 -52.74 29.65 42.54
N THR A 27 -51.80 29.81 43.46
CA THR A 27 -51.90 30.29 44.85
C THR A 27 -51.20 29.40 45.88
N GLY A 28 -50.43 30.05 46.73
CA GLY A 28 -50.30 29.63 48.12
C GLY A 28 -48.90 29.58 48.71
N LYS A 29 -48.46 30.71 49.27
CA LYS A 29 -47.31 30.84 50.19
C LYS A 29 -47.36 29.88 51.36
N ARG A 30 -46.23 29.28 51.70
CA ARG A 30 -45.77 29.21 53.13
C ARG A 30 -44.25 29.03 53.19
N GLN A 31 -43.62 30.01 53.84
CA GLN A 31 -42.24 29.96 54.36
C GLN A 31 -42.14 28.94 55.46
N THR A 32 -41.10 28.08 55.40
CA THR A 32 -40.50 27.52 56.61
C THR A 32 -38.99 27.38 56.35
N ASP A 33 -38.25 28.14 57.11
CA ASP A 33 -36.80 28.08 57.19
C ASP A 33 -36.32 26.67 57.51
N ARG A 34 -35.41 26.11 56.69
CA ARG A 34 -34.55 25.00 57.10
C ARG A 34 -33.11 25.24 56.67
N VAL A 35 -32.31 25.36 57.67
CA VAL A 35 -30.86 25.37 57.67
C VAL A 35 -30.32 24.25 56.77
N THR A 36 -29.62 24.61 55.70
CA THR A 36 -28.90 23.69 54.84
C THR A 36 -27.46 23.59 55.28
N THR A 37 -27.12 22.47 55.90
CA THR A 37 -25.75 22.02 56.09
C THR A 37 -25.18 21.63 54.71
N ALA A 38 -24.15 22.33 54.28
CA ALA A 38 -23.43 22.10 53.01
C ALA A 38 -22.67 20.77 53.08
N SER A 39 -23.07 19.80 52.28
CA SER A 39 -22.28 18.59 52.00
C SER A 39 -21.10 18.91 51.10
N PRO A 40 -19.90 18.39 51.35
CA PRO A 40 -18.71 18.68 50.55
C PRO A 40 -18.86 18.11 49.14
N ARG A 41 -18.75 19.00 48.14
CA ARG A 41 -18.71 18.62 46.72
C ARG A 41 -17.57 17.62 46.51
N ARG A 42 -17.91 16.35 46.18
CA ARG A 42 -16.98 15.34 45.69
C ARG A 42 -16.33 15.86 44.41
N ARG A 43 -15.01 16.09 44.43
CA ARG A 43 -14.20 16.35 43.26
C ARG A 43 -14.37 15.17 42.26
N PRO A 44 -14.55 15.43 40.94
CA PRO A 44 -14.60 14.37 39.96
C PRO A 44 -13.28 13.58 39.99
N ARG A 45 -13.33 12.28 40.25
CA ARG A 45 -12.20 11.38 40.12
C ARG A 45 -11.70 11.50 38.67
N ARG A 46 -10.48 12.04 38.49
CA ARG A 46 -9.76 11.93 37.21
C ARG A 46 -9.68 10.47 36.89
N ARG A 47 -10.28 10.08 35.75
CA ARG A 47 -10.05 8.75 35.14
C ARG A 47 -8.52 8.62 34.98
N PRO A 48 -7.92 7.46 35.38
CA PRO A 48 -6.53 7.21 35.07
C PRO A 48 -6.34 7.32 33.57
N PRO A 49 -5.18 7.85 33.10
CA PRO A 49 -4.89 7.87 31.68
C PRO A 49 -5.01 6.43 31.15
N ARG A 50 -5.76 6.28 30.06
CA ARG A 50 -5.85 5.02 29.33
C ARG A 50 -4.42 4.59 29.05
N THR A 51 -3.96 3.50 29.66
CA THR A 51 -2.68 2.88 29.36
C THR A 51 -2.68 2.61 27.84
N GLN A 52 -1.93 3.41 27.10
CA GLN A 52 -1.62 3.10 25.70
C GLN A 52 -0.96 1.72 25.76
N LYS A 53 -1.46 0.77 24.97
CA LYS A 53 -0.72 -0.47 24.71
C LYS A 53 0.71 -0.06 24.35
N PRO A 54 1.74 -0.72 24.91
CA PRO A 54 3.10 -0.43 24.50
C PRO A 54 3.14 -0.52 22.97
N ALA A 55 3.71 0.51 22.35
CA ALA A 55 3.89 0.50 20.91
C ALA A 55 4.75 -0.72 20.57
N VAL A 56 4.30 -1.53 19.62
CA VAL A 56 5.05 -2.68 19.11
C VAL A 56 6.42 -2.17 18.66
N GLU A 57 7.50 -2.76 19.18
CA GLU A 57 8.84 -2.36 18.77
C GLU A 57 9.07 -2.76 17.32
N ARG A 58 9.35 -1.77 16.47
CA ARG A 58 9.67 -1.97 15.06
C ARG A 58 11.11 -1.55 14.78
N ILE A 59 11.89 -2.45 14.21
CA ILE A 59 13.30 -2.23 13.86
C ILE A 59 13.45 -2.43 12.35
N MET A 60 14.19 -1.53 11.71
CA MET A 60 14.61 -1.69 10.32
C MET A 60 16.09 -2.05 10.26
N LEU A 61 16.43 -3.09 9.52
CA LEU A 61 17.81 -3.52 9.28
C LEU A 61 18.12 -3.31 7.81
N VAL A 62 19.30 -2.75 7.53
CA VAL A 62 19.76 -2.48 6.16
C VAL A 62 21.17 -3.04 6.01
N THR A 63 21.38 -3.87 4.99
CA THR A 63 22.69 -4.43 4.65
C THR A 63 22.90 -4.45 3.15
N THR A 64 24.14 -4.26 2.73
CA THR A 64 24.60 -4.45 1.35
C THR A 64 25.71 -5.47 1.35
N GLU A 65 25.48 -6.62 0.77
CA GLU A 65 26.44 -7.72 0.66
C GLU A 65 26.45 -8.26 -0.78
N GLN A 66 27.64 -8.45 -1.34
CA GLN A 66 27.83 -9.09 -2.64
C GLN A 66 26.84 -8.60 -3.73
N ASP A 67 26.80 -7.31 -3.97
CA ASP A 67 25.92 -6.66 -4.95
C ASP A 67 24.40 -6.80 -4.68
N LYS A 68 24.02 -7.16 -3.45
CA LYS A 68 22.63 -7.19 -2.99
C LYS A 68 22.41 -6.19 -1.86
N THR A 69 21.51 -5.27 -2.05
CA THR A 69 20.96 -4.49 -0.93
C THR A 69 19.72 -5.19 -0.39
N GLN A 70 19.71 -5.45 0.91
CA GLN A 70 18.61 -6.09 1.60
C GLN A 70 18.13 -5.23 2.76
N ILE A 71 16.82 -5.13 2.91
CA ILE A 71 16.19 -4.38 4.00
C ILE A 71 15.14 -5.27 4.64
N ALA A 72 15.22 -5.45 5.96
CA ALA A 72 14.24 -6.20 6.73
C ALA A 72 13.58 -5.28 7.76
N VAL A 73 12.26 -5.38 7.91
CA VAL A 73 11.51 -4.73 8.99
C VAL A 73 11.06 -5.82 9.96
N LEU A 74 11.41 -5.65 11.23
CA LEU A 74 11.04 -6.57 12.31
C LEU A 74 10.02 -5.91 13.22
N GLU A 75 9.02 -6.68 13.66
CA GLU A 75 8.09 -6.36 14.74
C GLU A 75 8.33 -7.37 15.87
N GLU A 76 8.73 -6.90 17.05
CA GLU A 76 9.04 -7.77 18.21
C GLU A 76 10.01 -8.93 17.85
N GLY A 77 11.01 -8.67 17.01
CA GLY A 77 11.98 -9.65 16.54
C GLY A 77 11.49 -10.57 15.42
N GLN A 78 10.24 -10.46 14.99
CA GLN A 78 9.70 -11.22 13.86
C GLN A 78 9.76 -10.38 12.59
N ILE A 79 10.30 -10.96 11.51
CA ILE A 79 10.32 -10.29 10.21
C ILE A 79 8.90 -10.15 9.65
N VAL A 80 8.56 -8.93 9.23
CA VAL A 80 7.24 -8.61 8.67
C VAL A 80 7.31 -8.05 7.25
N GLU A 81 8.42 -7.45 6.88
CA GLU A 81 8.66 -6.94 5.52
C GLU A 81 10.11 -7.21 5.14
N HIS A 82 10.34 -7.62 3.91
CA HIS A 82 11.67 -7.84 3.36
C HIS A 82 11.75 -7.30 1.94
N TYR A 83 12.79 -6.54 1.66
CA TYR A 83 13.05 -5.94 0.36
C TYR A 83 14.44 -6.33 -0.11
N VAL A 84 14.56 -6.70 -1.37
CA VAL A 84 15.82 -7.09 -1.99
C VAL A 84 15.97 -6.34 -3.32
N ALA A 85 17.15 -5.80 -3.56
CA ALA A 85 17.60 -5.38 -4.89
C ALA A 85 18.94 -6.03 -5.19
N ARG A 86 19.09 -6.60 -6.36
CA ARG A 86 20.36 -7.06 -6.91
C ARG A 86 20.89 -6.00 -7.87
N ALA A 87 22.21 -5.85 -7.94
CA ALA A 87 22.83 -4.90 -8.87
C ALA A 87 22.48 -5.18 -10.33
N ASP A 88 22.25 -6.48 -10.66
CA ASP A 88 21.88 -6.92 -12.01
C ASP A 88 20.39 -6.74 -12.34
N ASP A 89 19.52 -6.67 -11.32
CA ASP A 89 18.06 -6.54 -11.45
C ASP A 89 17.63 -5.07 -11.32
N ARG A 90 18.27 -4.15 -12.06
CA ARG A 90 17.91 -2.74 -11.99
C ARG A 90 16.55 -2.50 -12.61
N SER A 91 15.54 -2.30 -11.76
CA SER A 91 14.25 -1.79 -12.19
C SER A 91 14.40 -0.35 -12.73
N ILE A 92 13.82 -0.10 -13.89
CA ILE A 92 13.74 1.24 -14.47
C ILE A 92 12.41 1.94 -14.13
N VAL A 93 11.58 1.33 -13.30
CA VAL A 93 10.31 1.92 -12.86
C VAL A 93 10.56 3.22 -12.10
N GLY A 94 9.87 4.29 -12.51
CA GLY A 94 10.05 5.64 -11.98
C GLY A 94 11.01 6.49 -12.79
N ASN A 95 11.91 5.90 -13.57
CA ASN A 95 12.81 6.64 -14.46
C ASN A 95 12.03 7.45 -15.48
N ILE A 96 12.54 8.62 -15.80
CA ILE A 96 11.95 9.55 -16.79
C ILE A 96 12.90 9.69 -17.97
N TYR A 97 12.37 9.49 -19.16
CA TYR A 97 13.10 9.54 -20.41
C TYR A 97 12.53 10.62 -21.33
N GLN A 98 13.41 11.32 -22.02
CA GLN A 98 13.05 12.04 -23.23
C GLN A 98 13.05 11.01 -24.36
N GLY A 99 11.88 10.42 -24.64
CA GLY A 99 11.70 9.37 -25.65
C GLY A 99 11.39 9.94 -27.04
N ARG A 100 11.41 9.03 -28.03
CA ARG A 100 10.98 9.32 -29.41
C ARG A 100 9.86 8.38 -29.82
N VAL A 101 8.74 8.93 -30.22
CA VAL A 101 7.61 8.15 -30.78
C VAL A 101 8.06 7.43 -32.02
N GLN A 102 8.02 6.11 -32.03
CA GLN A 102 8.36 5.28 -33.19
C GLN A 102 7.14 5.03 -34.06
N ASN A 103 6.11 4.42 -33.49
CA ASN A 103 4.88 4.06 -34.18
C ASN A 103 3.67 4.45 -33.35
N VAL A 104 2.63 4.93 -34.02
CA VAL A 104 1.30 5.15 -33.44
C VAL A 104 0.35 4.11 -34.03
N LEU A 105 -0.36 3.39 -33.15
CA LEU A 105 -1.23 2.27 -33.51
C LEU A 105 -2.68 2.58 -33.09
N PRO A 106 -3.48 3.21 -33.96
CA PRO A 106 -4.85 3.61 -33.62
C PRO A 106 -5.73 2.43 -33.19
N GLY A 107 -5.60 1.26 -33.85
CA GLY A 107 -6.40 0.08 -33.53
C GLY A 107 -6.11 -0.56 -32.16
N MET A 108 -5.01 -0.15 -31.49
CA MET A 108 -4.63 -0.57 -30.15
C MET A 108 -4.71 0.55 -29.12
N GLU A 109 -5.08 1.76 -29.54
CA GLU A 109 -5.03 2.99 -28.71
C GLU A 109 -3.69 3.11 -27.96
N ALA A 110 -2.58 2.83 -28.67
CA ALA A 110 -1.25 2.77 -28.10
C ALA A 110 -0.18 3.32 -29.05
N SER A 111 0.95 3.72 -28.50
CA SER A 111 2.14 4.14 -29.24
C SER A 111 3.37 3.41 -28.70
N PHE A 112 4.29 3.04 -29.59
CA PHE A 112 5.62 2.59 -29.23
C PHE A 112 6.57 3.78 -29.18
N VAL A 113 7.29 3.89 -28.05
CA VAL A 113 8.23 4.96 -27.79
C VAL A 113 9.62 4.37 -27.52
N ASP A 114 10.60 4.82 -28.28
CA ASP A 114 12.00 4.52 -28.03
C ASP A 114 12.49 5.35 -26.84
N ILE A 115 12.96 4.64 -25.81
CA ILE A 115 13.52 5.23 -24.59
C ILE A 115 15.02 4.95 -24.43
N GLY A 116 15.64 4.25 -25.40
CA GLY A 116 17.08 3.93 -25.36
C GLY A 116 17.45 2.65 -24.61
N GLU A 117 16.47 1.88 -24.11
CA GLU A 117 16.66 0.67 -23.30
C GLU A 117 16.61 -0.63 -24.16
N GLY A 118 17.00 -0.53 -25.42
CA GLY A 118 17.06 -1.66 -26.36
C GLY A 118 15.71 -2.15 -26.87
N ARG A 119 14.61 -1.87 -26.19
CA ARG A 119 13.22 -2.16 -26.60
C ARG A 119 12.33 -0.95 -26.44
N ASN A 120 11.43 -0.75 -27.39
CA ASN A 120 10.46 0.32 -27.30
C ASN A 120 9.49 0.08 -26.14
N GLY A 121 9.22 1.14 -25.35
CA GLY A 121 8.16 1.14 -24.37
C GLY A 121 6.79 1.34 -25.02
N VAL A 122 5.73 0.98 -24.30
CA VAL A 122 4.33 1.12 -24.72
C VAL A 122 3.65 2.22 -23.93
N LEU A 123 3.10 3.21 -24.65
CA LEU A 123 2.32 4.32 -24.14
C LEU A 123 0.87 4.21 -24.64
N TYR A 124 -0.10 4.08 -23.74
CA TYR A 124 -1.52 4.02 -24.09
C TYR A 124 -2.17 5.41 -24.15
N ALA A 125 -3.24 5.57 -24.89
CA ALA A 125 -3.97 6.84 -25.05
C ALA A 125 -4.33 7.50 -23.72
N GLY A 126 -4.87 6.72 -22.77
CA GLY A 126 -5.21 7.24 -21.42
C GLY A 126 -4.02 7.66 -20.56
N GLU A 127 -2.79 7.39 -20.98
CA GLU A 127 -1.55 7.72 -20.28
C GLU A 127 -0.79 8.88 -20.94
N VAL A 128 -1.33 9.49 -22.01
CA VAL A 128 -0.65 10.57 -22.77
C VAL A 128 -0.74 11.93 -22.06
N GLY A 129 -1.56 12.03 -20.98
CA GLY A 129 -1.58 13.24 -20.15
C GLY A 129 -2.49 14.35 -20.68
N VAL A 130 -3.35 14.08 -21.66
CA VAL A 130 -4.46 14.96 -21.99
C VAL A 130 -5.51 14.75 -20.89
N VAL A 131 -5.65 15.73 -20.00
CA VAL A 131 -6.69 15.75 -19.00
C VAL A 131 -8.00 16.05 -19.76
N ALA A 132 -8.78 15.01 -20.03
CA ALA A 132 -10.17 15.19 -20.40
C ALA A 132 -10.92 15.67 -19.15
N ASP A 133 -11.69 16.75 -19.23
CA ASP A 133 -12.61 17.16 -18.17
C ASP A 133 -13.62 16.04 -17.87
N GLU A 134 -14.18 16.01 -16.65
CA GLU A 134 -15.16 14.97 -16.28
C GLU A 134 -16.30 14.92 -17.30
N GLY A 135 -16.32 13.88 -18.15
CA GLY A 135 -17.32 13.65 -19.19
C GLY A 135 -16.84 13.80 -20.64
N GLU A 136 -15.60 14.22 -20.87
CA GLU A 136 -15.00 14.22 -22.20
C GLU A 136 -14.39 12.87 -22.55
N GLU A 137 -14.56 12.45 -23.81
CA GLU A 137 -13.93 11.22 -24.33
C GLU A 137 -12.40 11.41 -24.39
N ILE A 138 -11.66 10.38 -23.99
CA ILE A 138 -10.19 10.35 -24.12
C ILE A 138 -9.86 10.51 -25.61
N PRO A 139 -9.06 11.53 -25.99
CA PRO A 139 -8.74 11.74 -27.40
C PRO A 139 -7.97 10.53 -27.96
N ARG A 140 -8.27 10.19 -29.22
CA ARG A 140 -7.62 9.09 -29.92
C ARG A 140 -6.11 9.32 -30.00
N ILE A 141 -5.33 8.26 -29.88
CA ILE A 141 -3.86 8.32 -29.81
C ILE A 141 -3.23 9.05 -31.02
N GLU A 142 -3.77 8.84 -32.23
CA GLU A 142 -3.31 9.45 -33.47
C GLU A 142 -3.58 10.97 -33.57
N THR A 143 -4.49 11.49 -32.76
CA THR A 143 -4.74 12.95 -32.70
C THR A 143 -3.73 13.67 -31.81
N VAL A 144 -3.13 12.94 -30.86
CA VAL A 144 -2.23 13.50 -29.85
C VAL A 144 -0.75 13.25 -30.17
N LEU A 145 -0.41 12.11 -30.77
CA LEU A 145 0.96 11.71 -31.03
C LEU A 145 1.22 11.49 -32.54
N ARG A 146 2.47 11.83 -32.93
CA ARG A 146 2.98 11.62 -34.28
C ARG A 146 4.31 10.88 -34.24
N SER A 147 4.54 9.99 -35.22
CA SER A 147 5.85 9.31 -35.38
C SER A 147 6.98 10.33 -35.52
N GLY A 148 8.11 10.06 -34.88
CA GLY A 148 9.29 10.93 -34.81
C GLY A 148 9.22 12.03 -33.72
N GLN A 149 8.06 12.27 -33.11
CA GLN A 149 7.86 13.31 -32.11
C GLN A 149 8.65 12.99 -30.82
N PRO A 150 9.38 13.96 -30.23
CA PRO A 150 9.92 13.81 -28.88
C PRO A 150 8.82 13.86 -27.84
N ILE A 151 8.91 13.01 -26.81
CA ILE A 151 7.93 12.98 -25.71
C ILE A 151 8.63 12.64 -24.40
N LEU A 152 8.28 13.37 -23.34
CA LEU A 152 8.74 13.06 -21.98
C LEU A 152 7.84 11.99 -21.38
N VAL A 153 8.42 10.85 -20.96
CA VAL A 153 7.69 9.70 -20.45
C VAL A 153 8.34 9.15 -19.20
N GLN A 154 7.51 8.62 -18.29
CA GLN A 154 7.95 7.92 -17.09
C GLN A 154 7.60 6.43 -17.21
N VAL A 155 8.48 5.56 -16.75
CA VAL A 155 8.26 4.12 -16.72
C VAL A 155 7.37 3.76 -15.54
N THR A 156 6.27 3.07 -15.81
CA THR A 156 5.32 2.59 -14.77
C THR A 156 5.45 1.10 -14.48
N LYS A 157 5.99 0.31 -15.44
CA LYS A 157 6.30 -1.11 -15.27
C LYS A 157 7.54 -1.47 -16.07
N ASP A 158 8.38 -2.32 -15.49
CA ASP A 158 9.55 -2.87 -16.17
C ASP A 158 9.19 -3.65 -17.43
N PRO A 159 10.12 -3.77 -18.40
CA PRO A 159 9.96 -4.67 -19.51
C PRO A 159 9.88 -6.12 -19.00
N MET A 160 8.94 -6.90 -19.55
CA MET A 160 8.74 -8.29 -19.16
C MET A 160 8.82 -9.21 -20.36
N ARG A 161 9.72 -10.22 -20.34
CA ARG A 161 9.89 -11.20 -21.42
C ARG A 161 10.00 -10.51 -22.78
N ALA A 162 8.98 -10.70 -23.67
CA ALA A 162 8.93 -10.09 -25.00
C ALA A 162 8.29 -8.70 -25.04
N LYS A 163 7.74 -8.17 -23.91
CA LYS A 163 7.04 -6.90 -23.86
C LYS A 163 7.96 -5.79 -23.39
N GLY A 164 7.91 -4.63 -24.05
CA GLY A 164 8.60 -3.41 -23.63
C GLY A 164 8.02 -2.81 -22.33
N ALA A 165 8.75 -1.85 -21.76
CA ALA A 165 8.32 -1.13 -20.58
C ALA A 165 6.96 -0.44 -20.79
N ARG A 166 6.14 -0.36 -19.74
CA ARG A 166 4.92 0.45 -19.79
C ARG A 166 5.25 1.88 -19.41
N LEU A 167 4.78 2.81 -20.22
CA LEU A 167 5.08 4.24 -20.08
C LEU A 167 3.82 5.03 -19.74
N THR A 168 4.02 6.20 -19.14
CA THR A 168 3.02 7.26 -18.97
C THR A 168 3.66 8.62 -19.25
N ALA A 169 2.94 9.55 -19.83
CA ALA A 169 3.33 10.95 -19.93
C ALA A 169 2.80 11.79 -18.75
N LEU A 170 1.97 11.20 -17.87
CA LEU A 170 1.57 11.76 -16.58
C LEU A 170 2.70 11.58 -15.57
N ILE A 171 3.70 12.45 -15.61
CA ILE A 171 4.85 12.38 -14.71
C ILE A 171 4.40 12.56 -13.27
N SER A 172 4.93 11.73 -12.37
CA SER A 172 4.69 11.81 -10.94
C SER A 172 6.00 11.70 -10.17
N LEU A 173 6.29 12.69 -9.32
CA LEU A 173 7.50 12.74 -8.52
C LEU A 173 7.15 12.46 -7.05
N ALA A 174 7.63 11.33 -6.55
CA ALA A 174 7.34 10.88 -5.19
C ALA A 174 8.33 11.48 -4.20
N GLY A 175 7.83 12.42 -3.37
CA GLY A 175 8.47 12.85 -2.15
C GLY A 175 8.15 11.92 -0.98
N ARG A 176 8.52 12.36 0.22
CA ARG A 176 8.20 11.63 1.43
C ARG A 176 6.72 11.73 1.80
N HIS A 177 6.21 12.94 1.87
CA HIS A 177 4.85 13.25 2.31
C HIS A 177 3.90 13.50 1.14
N LEU A 178 4.43 13.91 0.01
CA LEU A 178 3.71 14.38 -1.16
C LEU A 178 4.12 13.60 -2.41
N VAL A 179 3.21 13.58 -3.40
CA VAL A 179 3.55 13.29 -4.79
C VAL A 179 3.20 14.53 -5.59
N LEU A 180 4.16 15.08 -6.30
CA LEU A 180 3.93 16.16 -7.24
C LEU A 180 3.55 15.56 -8.60
N VAL A 181 2.45 16.04 -9.18
CA VAL A 181 2.01 15.70 -10.54
C VAL A 181 2.08 16.96 -11.40
N PRO A 182 3.19 17.19 -12.11
CA PRO A 182 3.37 18.39 -12.90
C PRO A 182 2.27 18.55 -13.96
N ARG A 183 1.88 19.82 -14.20
CA ARG A 183 0.89 20.18 -15.22
C ARG A 183 -0.48 19.51 -15.06
N ALA A 184 -0.84 19.10 -13.83
CA ALA A 184 -2.16 18.60 -13.50
C ALA A 184 -2.86 19.51 -12.51
N ALA A 185 -4.19 19.57 -12.55
CA ALA A 185 -4.97 20.40 -11.62
C ALA A 185 -5.47 19.62 -10.37
N SER A 186 -5.13 18.34 -10.24
CA SER A 186 -5.68 17.43 -9.23
C SER A 186 -5.11 17.65 -7.82
N LEU A 187 -5.96 17.50 -6.81
CA LEU A 187 -5.56 17.39 -5.41
C LEU A 187 -6.10 16.07 -4.83
N GLY A 188 -5.21 15.19 -4.44
CA GLY A 188 -5.54 13.91 -3.83
C GLY A 188 -5.03 13.81 -2.40
N VAL A 189 -5.71 13.02 -1.56
CA VAL A 189 -5.24 12.68 -0.21
C VAL A 189 -5.45 11.17 -0.01
N SER A 190 -4.45 10.50 0.54
CA SER A 190 -4.52 9.06 0.79
C SER A 190 -5.78 8.68 1.57
N ARG A 191 -6.51 7.68 1.08
CA ARG A 191 -7.72 7.15 1.73
C ARG A 191 -7.43 6.35 3.00
N ARG A 192 -6.16 6.00 3.25
CA ARG A 192 -5.70 5.24 4.43
C ARG A 192 -5.51 6.11 5.66
N LEU A 193 -5.44 7.43 5.49
CA LEU A 193 -5.36 8.35 6.60
C LEU A 193 -6.70 8.40 7.36
N PRO A 194 -6.66 8.46 8.71
CA PRO A 194 -7.87 8.69 9.51
C PRO A 194 -8.61 9.94 9.03
N ASP A 195 -9.94 9.94 9.05
CA ASP A 195 -10.76 11.01 8.49
C ASP A 195 -10.38 12.41 8.97
N LYS A 196 -10.14 12.55 10.29
CA LYS A 196 -9.73 13.83 10.89
C LYS A 196 -8.38 14.33 10.35
N GLU A 197 -7.43 13.42 10.20
CA GLU A 197 -6.10 13.73 9.69
C GLU A 197 -6.13 14.01 8.19
N ARG A 198 -6.96 13.27 7.45
CA ARG A 198 -7.17 13.48 6.02
C ARG A 198 -7.73 14.87 5.71
N LEU A 199 -8.69 15.35 6.51
CA LEU A 199 -9.22 16.72 6.38
C LEU A 199 -8.13 17.74 6.67
N ARG A 200 -7.42 17.64 7.80
CA ARG A 200 -6.33 18.55 8.18
C ARG A 200 -5.26 18.67 7.08
N LEU A 201 -4.80 17.53 6.57
CA LEU A 201 -3.77 17.50 5.53
C LEU A 201 -4.28 18.01 4.18
N ARG A 202 -5.56 17.79 3.88
CA ARG A 202 -6.21 18.33 2.67
C ARG A 202 -6.23 19.86 2.69
N ASP A 203 -6.61 20.45 3.82
CA ASP A 203 -6.67 21.91 3.97
C ASP A 203 -5.26 22.51 3.78
N ILE A 204 -4.25 21.95 4.44
CA ILE A 204 -2.86 22.40 4.26
C ILE A 204 -2.42 22.24 2.80
N ALA A 205 -2.67 21.08 2.19
CA ALA A 205 -2.26 20.82 0.82
C ALA A 205 -2.93 21.75 -0.19
N GLN A 206 -4.20 22.12 0.06
CA GLN A 206 -4.92 23.08 -0.77
C GLN A 206 -4.30 24.49 -0.74
N GLU A 207 -3.83 24.92 0.43
CA GLU A 207 -3.19 26.22 0.60
C GLU A 207 -1.78 26.28 -0.03
N ILE A 208 -1.00 25.20 0.08
CA ILE A 208 0.39 25.19 -0.41
C ILE A 208 0.52 24.77 -1.88
N ARG A 209 -0.53 24.17 -2.46
CA ARG A 209 -0.48 23.64 -3.84
C ARG A 209 -0.25 24.75 -4.87
N PRO A 210 0.75 24.63 -5.73
CA PRO A 210 0.92 25.52 -6.89
C PRO A 210 -0.26 25.34 -7.86
N GLN A 211 -0.72 26.42 -8.48
CA GLN A 211 -1.86 26.38 -9.41
C GLN A 211 -1.60 25.49 -10.64
N GLU A 212 -0.36 25.43 -11.07
CA GLU A 212 0.07 24.70 -12.29
C GLU A 212 0.31 23.20 -12.07
N HIS A 213 0.30 22.73 -10.81
CA HIS A 213 0.68 21.36 -10.48
C HIS A 213 -0.36 20.68 -9.60
N GLY A 214 -0.57 19.40 -9.85
CA GLY A 214 -1.33 18.52 -8.98
C GLY A 214 -0.50 18.07 -7.78
N LEU A 215 -1.18 17.77 -6.69
CA LEU A 215 -0.57 17.33 -5.44
C LEU A 215 -1.33 16.16 -4.84
N ILE A 216 -0.62 15.11 -4.44
CA ILE A 216 -1.20 13.97 -3.74
C ILE A 216 -0.52 13.83 -2.40
N VAL A 217 -1.31 13.90 -1.32
CA VAL A 217 -0.81 13.68 0.04
C VAL A 217 -0.73 12.17 0.30
N ARG A 218 0.44 11.69 0.70
CA ARG A 218 0.72 10.27 0.97
C ARG A 218 0.30 9.88 2.39
N THR A 219 0.16 8.58 2.64
CA THR A 219 -0.09 8.04 3.99
C THR A 219 1.05 8.39 4.96
N ALA A 220 2.29 8.45 4.48
CA ALA A 220 3.46 8.84 5.26
C ALA A 220 3.42 10.29 5.79
N ALA A 221 2.45 11.10 5.34
CA ALA A 221 2.22 12.46 5.85
C ALA A 221 1.45 12.49 7.18
N GLU A 222 1.03 11.33 7.73
CA GLU A 222 0.35 11.28 9.02
C GLU A 222 1.19 11.95 10.12
N GLY A 223 0.60 12.93 10.82
CA GLY A 223 1.29 13.72 11.84
C GLY A 223 2.33 14.73 11.32
N ALA A 224 2.51 14.85 10.00
CA ALA A 224 3.42 15.83 9.43
C ALA A 224 2.93 17.26 9.66
N SER A 225 3.86 18.16 9.93
CA SER A 225 3.56 19.58 10.06
C SER A 225 3.43 20.26 8.69
N ARG A 226 2.83 21.46 8.66
CA ARG A 226 2.81 22.29 7.44
C ARG A 226 4.23 22.51 6.89
N ARG A 227 5.20 22.75 7.74
CA ARG A 227 6.61 22.97 7.34
C ARG A 227 7.21 21.75 6.67
N ASP A 228 6.83 20.54 7.11
CA ASP A 228 7.32 19.30 6.52
C ASP A 228 6.78 19.13 5.09
N LEU A 229 5.49 19.44 4.88
CA LEU A 229 4.89 19.41 3.55
C LEU A 229 5.47 20.50 2.63
N GLU A 230 5.65 21.73 3.12
CA GLU A 230 6.25 22.83 2.34
C GLU A 230 7.68 22.50 1.92
N ARG A 231 8.50 21.92 2.80
CA ARG A 231 9.85 21.47 2.49
C ARG A 231 9.89 20.39 1.41
N ASP A 232 9.00 19.38 1.56
CA ASP A 232 8.91 18.30 0.58
C ASP A 232 8.45 18.83 -0.78
N LEU A 233 7.46 19.73 -0.79
CA LEU A 233 6.97 20.39 -2.01
C LEU A 233 8.04 21.22 -2.71
N THR A 234 8.77 22.06 -1.98
CA THR A 234 9.85 22.89 -2.55
C THR A 234 10.88 22.02 -3.26
N ARG A 235 11.31 20.94 -2.61
CA ARG A 235 12.26 19.99 -3.18
C ARG A 235 11.72 19.30 -4.45
N LEU A 236 10.43 18.95 -4.46
CA LEU A 236 9.80 18.31 -5.62
C LEU A 236 9.68 19.28 -6.80
N ILE A 237 9.42 20.56 -6.53
CA ILE A 237 9.39 21.61 -7.57
C ILE A 237 10.79 21.85 -8.13
N GLU A 238 11.81 21.93 -7.28
CA GLU A 238 13.21 22.06 -7.71
C GLU A 238 13.60 20.89 -8.63
N LEU A 239 13.32 19.66 -8.20
CA LEU A 239 13.55 18.46 -8.98
C LEU A 239 12.82 18.49 -10.34
N TRP A 240 11.55 18.92 -10.34
CA TRP A 240 10.80 19.04 -11.59
C TRP A 240 11.43 20.04 -12.56
N ASN A 241 11.87 21.19 -12.06
CA ASN A 241 12.52 22.22 -12.87
C ASN A 241 13.86 21.73 -13.48
N GLU A 242 14.62 20.92 -12.71
CA GLU A 242 15.83 20.26 -13.21
C GLU A 242 15.49 19.29 -14.35
N ILE A 243 14.52 18.38 -14.13
CA ILE A 243 14.06 17.40 -15.12
C ILE A 243 13.58 18.12 -16.40
N GLU A 244 12.77 19.17 -16.26
CA GLU A 244 12.26 19.91 -17.42
C GLU A 244 13.39 20.62 -18.20
N THR A 245 14.39 21.14 -17.51
CA THR A 245 15.55 21.77 -18.08
C THR A 245 16.41 20.79 -18.86
N ASP A 246 16.66 19.62 -18.28
CA ASP A 246 17.46 18.57 -18.89
C ASP A 246 16.73 17.89 -20.04
N ALA A 247 15.42 17.69 -19.94
CA ALA A 247 14.59 17.20 -21.04
C ALA A 247 14.65 18.12 -22.29
N LYS A 248 14.67 19.45 -22.09
CA LYS A 248 14.79 20.43 -23.20
C LYS A 248 16.14 20.37 -23.89
N LYS A 249 17.22 19.98 -23.19
CA LYS A 249 18.58 19.85 -23.72
C LYS A 249 18.87 18.50 -24.34
N ALA A 250 18.16 17.47 -23.87
CA ALA A 250 18.41 16.09 -24.25
C ALA A 250 18.00 15.79 -25.69
N LYS A 251 18.82 14.98 -26.38
CA LYS A 251 18.50 14.45 -27.71
C LYS A 251 17.86 13.09 -27.55
N PRO A 252 16.55 12.92 -27.92
CA PRO A 252 15.87 11.63 -27.76
C PRO A 252 16.51 10.52 -28.60
N PRO A 253 16.59 9.25 -28.08
CA PRO A 253 16.20 8.85 -26.75
C PRO A 253 17.28 9.17 -25.69
N ALA A 254 16.88 9.62 -24.48
CA ALA A 254 17.81 9.92 -23.40
C ALA A 254 17.15 9.76 -22.02
N LEU A 255 17.87 9.19 -21.05
CA LEU A 255 17.50 9.22 -19.64
C LEU A 255 17.66 10.64 -19.10
N VAL A 256 16.60 11.17 -18.49
CA VAL A 256 16.58 12.52 -17.90
C VAL A 256 16.59 12.47 -16.37
N TYR A 257 15.90 11.48 -15.79
CA TYR A 257 15.87 11.29 -14.35
C TYR A 257 15.89 9.80 -14.03
N SER A 258 16.72 9.41 -13.06
CA SER A 258 16.75 8.07 -12.51
C SER A 258 16.07 8.06 -11.14
N GLU A 259 15.08 7.19 -10.95
CA GLU A 259 14.47 6.96 -9.62
C GLU A 259 15.56 6.49 -8.65
N PRO A 260 15.56 6.95 -7.41
CA PRO A 260 16.52 6.52 -6.39
C PRO A 260 16.55 5.00 -6.21
N GLU A 261 17.70 4.49 -5.82
CA GLU A 261 17.89 3.06 -5.53
C GLU A 261 16.99 2.57 -4.39
N LEU A 262 16.89 1.23 -4.23
CA LEU A 262 15.93 0.59 -3.33
C LEU A 262 16.00 1.13 -1.91
N GLU A 263 17.20 1.31 -1.35
CA GLU A 263 17.39 1.74 0.02
C GLU A 263 16.82 3.14 0.27
N LEU A 264 17.05 4.08 -0.64
CA LEU A 264 16.47 5.42 -0.53
C LEU A 264 14.94 5.39 -0.70
N ARG A 265 14.43 4.54 -1.61
CA ARG A 265 12.98 4.37 -1.79
C ARG A 265 12.32 3.78 -0.54
N VAL A 266 12.90 2.73 0.05
CA VAL A 266 12.36 2.11 1.26
C VAL A 266 12.45 3.07 2.45
N ILE A 267 13.57 3.78 2.62
CA ILE A 267 13.68 4.81 3.66
C ILE A 267 12.63 5.90 3.45
N ARG A 268 12.43 6.38 2.23
CA ARG A 268 11.40 7.37 1.92
C ARG A 268 9.99 6.89 2.27
N ASP A 269 9.69 5.63 2.00
CA ASP A 269 8.33 5.11 2.01
C ASP A 269 7.98 4.37 3.31
N VAL A 270 8.95 3.75 3.97
CA VAL A 270 8.75 2.86 5.12
C VAL A 270 9.29 3.44 6.43
N PHE A 271 10.47 4.11 6.41
CA PHE A 271 11.08 4.61 7.63
C PHE A 271 10.33 5.83 8.16
N ASN A 272 9.55 5.66 9.22
CA ASN A 272 8.70 6.67 9.83
C ASN A 272 8.79 6.63 11.37
N ARG A 273 7.91 7.37 12.04
CA ARG A 273 7.88 7.46 13.51
C ARG A 273 7.53 6.15 14.22
N ASP A 274 6.97 5.16 13.51
CA ASP A 274 6.68 3.84 14.08
C ASP A 274 7.93 2.95 14.15
N ILE A 275 8.96 3.25 13.35
CA ILE A 275 10.25 2.57 13.41
C ILE A 275 11.06 3.15 14.58
N SER A 276 11.34 2.32 15.58
CA SER A 276 12.10 2.74 16.77
C SER A 276 13.56 3.02 16.44
N ARG A 277 14.17 2.20 15.57
CA ARG A 277 15.55 2.38 15.10
C ARG A 277 15.77 1.73 13.73
N CYS A 278 16.71 2.28 12.97
CA CYS A 278 17.18 1.75 11.69
C CYS A 278 18.67 1.46 11.81
N VAL A 279 19.03 0.19 11.76
CA VAL A 279 20.40 -0.29 11.95
C VAL A 279 20.99 -0.64 10.58
N ILE A 280 22.12 -0.05 10.23
CA ILE A 280 22.71 -0.08 8.88
C ILE A 280 24.11 -0.71 9.00
N ALA A 281 24.37 -1.78 8.25
CA ALA A 281 25.64 -2.49 8.32
C ALA A 281 26.77 -1.81 7.54
N ASP A 282 26.45 -1.08 6.47
CA ASP A 282 27.41 -0.39 5.63
C ASP A 282 27.57 1.08 6.01
N ARG A 283 28.83 1.52 6.21
CA ARG A 283 29.14 2.91 6.66
C ARG A 283 28.87 3.96 5.60
N ASP A 284 29.10 3.67 4.33
CA ASP A 284 28.91 4.64 3.25
C ASP A 284 27.42 4.78 2.93
N LEU A 285 26.69 3.68 2.99
CA LEU A 285 25.24 3.67 2.93
C LEU A 285 24.63 4.44 4.09
N GLU A 286 25.11 4.23 5.34
CA GLU A 286 24.65 5.00 6.51
C GLU A 286 24.82 6.51 6.31
N ARG A 287 25.98 6.95 5.82
CA ARG A 287 26.23 8.38 5.52
C ARG A 287 25.26 8.92 4.47
N THR A 288 24.97 8.12 3.44
CA THR A 288 24.06 8.49 2.36
C THR A 288 22.62 8.60 2.88
N LEU A 289 22.15 7.60 3.63
CA LEU A 289 20.81 7.60 4.21
C LEU A 289 20.65 8.71 5.27
N ARG A 290 21.67 8.95 6.08
CA ARG A 290 21.68 10.04 7.08
C ARG A 290 21.60 11.41 6.42
N ARG A 291 22.33 11.64 5.32
CA ARG A 291 22.23 12.87 4.55
C ARG A 291 20.81 13.08 4.02
N TYR A 292 20.21 12.03 3.48
CA TYR A 292 18.85 12.06 2.97
C TYR A 292 17.83 12.37 4.09
N ILE A 293 17.93 11.69 5.24
CA ILE A 293 17.03 11.88 6.39
C ILE A 293 17.16 13.30 6.96
N ARG A 294 18.37 13.82 7.11
CA ARG A 294 18.60 15.21 7.56
C ARG A 294 17.96 16.24 6.63
N ALA A 295 17.97 15.98 5.33
CA ALA A 295 17.34 16.87 4.35
C ALA A 295 15.80 16.77 4.35
N THR A 296 15.24 15.58 4.63
CA THR A 296 13.80 15.31 4.47
C THR A 296 13.04 15.25 5.79
N THR A 297 13.61 14.59 6.80
CA THR A 297 12.94 14.28 8.08
C THR A 297 13.95 14.31 9.23
N PRO A 298 14.53 15.46 9.58
CA PRO A 298 15.62 15.57 10.55
C PRO A 298 15.25 15.08 11.96
N ASP A 299 13.97 15.05 12.30
CA ASP A 299 13.47 14.50 13.57
C ASP A 299 13.69 12.98 13.72
N LEU A 300 13.98 12.26 12.62
CA LEU A 300 14.30 10.83 12.65
C LEU A 300 15.80 10.51 12.59
N ASP A 301 16.67 11.51 12.44
CA ASP A 301 18.13 11.30 12.34
C ASP A 301 18.73 10.52 13.53
N HIS A 302 18.22 10.74 14.71
CA HIS A 302 18.67 10.08 15.95
C HIS A 302 18.33 8.57 16.00
N ARG A 303 17.50 8.07 15.08
CA ARG A 303 17.11 6.66 15.00
C ARG A 303 17.96 5.86 14.00
N LEU A 304 18.85 6.51 13.27
CA LEU A 304 19.81 5.82 12.43
C LEU A 304 21.03 5.42 13.24
N GLU A 305 21.35 4.14 13.21
CA GLU A 305 22.46 3.53 13.94
C GLU A 305 23.37 2.78 12.96
N LEU A 306 24.70 3.00 13.09
CA LEU A 306 25.65 2.17 12.40
C LEU A 306 25.81 0.85 13.18
N TYR A 307 25.74 -0.28 12.49
CA TYR A 307 25.98 -1.58 13.09
C TYR A 307 27.48 -1.79 13.31
N GLU A 308 27.86 -2.17 14.53
CA GLU A 308 29.26 -2.42 14.92
C GLU A 308 29.45 -3.84 15.48
N GLY A 309 28.47 -4.74 15.24
CA GLY A 309 28.56 -6.14 15.69
C GLY A 309 29.60 -6.95 14.91
N SER A 310 29.97 -8.11 15.46
CA SER A 310 30.96 -9.03 14.86
C SER A 310 30.35 -10.04 13.88
N LEU A 311 29.03 -10.32 13.99
CA LEU A 311 28.31 -11.20 13.08
C LEU A 311 27.64 -10.38 11.97
N PRO A 312 27.33 -10.98 10.81
CA PRO A 312 26.46 -10.34 9.85
C PRO A 312 25.13 -9.91 10.49
N ILE A 313 24.65 -8.69 10.21
CA ILE A 313 23.47 -8.11 10.88
C ILE A 313 22.24 -9.02 10.79
N PHE A 314 22.02 -9.67 9.65
CA PHE A 314 20.87 -10.56 9.45
C PHE A 314 21.00 -11.88 10.22
N GLU A 315 22.20 -12.31 10.56
CA GLU A 315 22.44 -13.45 11.45
C GLU A 315 22.20 -13.06 12.91
N GLU A 316 22.75 -11.92 13.35
CA GLU A 316 22.58 -11.38 14.71
C GLU A 316 21.10 -11.26 15.08
N PHE A 317 20.29 -10.73 14.17
CA PHE A 317 18.83 -10.57 14.36
C PHE A 317 18.00 -11.79 13.91
N ARG A 318 18.65 -12.94 13.61
CA ARG A 318 17.99 -14.18 13.15
C ARG A 318 17.08 -14.02 11.94
N VAL A 319 17.38 -13.05 11.08
CA VAL A 319 16.59 -12.76 9.86
C VAL A 319 16.77 -13.87 8.83
N VAL A 320 18.01 -14.38 8.65
CA VAL A 320 18.31 -15.46 7.69
C VAL A 320 17.47 -16.71 7.95
N GLU A 321 17.34 -17.12 9.22
CA GLU A 321 16.52 -18.28 9.59
C GLU A 321 15.03 -18.05 9.27
N GLN A 322 14.53 -16.86 9.56
CA GLN A 322 13.14 -16.52 9.31
C GLN A 322 12.84 -16.42 7.80
N ILE A 323 13.80 -15.89 7.00
CA ILE A 323 13.69 -15.89 5.53
C ILE A 323 13.63 -17.34 5.01
N ARG A 324 14.52 -18.24 5.45
CA ARG A 324 14.48 -19.65 5.05
C ARG A 324 13.15 -20.30 5.35
N LYS A 325 12.59 -20.08 6.54
CA LYS A 325 11.24 -20.57 6.89
C LYS A 325 10.14 -19.96 6.01
N SER A 326 10.31 -18.72 5.59
CA SER A 326 9.33 -18.08 4.69
C SER A 326 9.36 -18.61 3.26
N LEU A 327 10.40 -19.35 2.85
CA LEU A 327 10.47 -20.02 1.56
C LEU A 327 9.75 -21.38 1.56
N GLU A 328 9.43 -21.92 2.75
CA GLU A 328 8.73 -23.19 2.86
C GLU A 328 7.27 -23.04 2.36
N ARG A 329 6.76 -24.08 1.68
CA ARG A 329 5.37 -24.15 1.24
C ARG A 329 4.39 -24.11 2.41
N LYS A 330 4.74 -24.76 3.54
CA LYS A 330 3.91 -24.87 4.74
C LYS A 330 4.36 -23.90 5.82
N VAL A 331 3.39 -23.24 6.44
CA VAL A 331 3.60 -22.39 7.62
C VAL A 331 2.78 -22.93 8.76
N TRP A 332 3.44 -23.28 9.86
CA TRP A 332 2.80 -23.87 11.04
C TRP A 332 2.13 -22.81 11.89
N LEU A 333 0.95 -23.13 12.38
CA LEU A 333 0.16 -22.31 13.30
C LEU A 333 0.43 -22.71 14.76
N PRO A 334 0.26 -21.80 15.73
CA PRO A 334 0.47 -22.10 17.15
C PRO A 334 -0.33 -23.28 17.69
N SER A 335 -1.53 -23.51 17.17
CA SER A 335 -2.40 -24.66 17.53
C SER A 335 -1.87 -26.00 17.01
N GLY A 336 -0.91 -26.01 16.06
CA GLY A 336 -0.46 -27.22 15.38
C GLY A 336 -1.16 -27.47 14.04
N GLY A 337 -2.06 -26.58 13.62
CA GLY A 337 -2.51 -26.47 12.23
C GLY A 337 -1.43 -25.89 11.33
N HIS A 338 -1.71 -25.72 10.06
CA HIS A 338 -0.80 -25.08 9.12
C HIS A 338 -1.56 -24.46 7.95
N ILE A 339 -0.94 -23.46 7.34
CA ILE A 339 -1.35 -22.97 6.02
C ILE A 339 -0.39 -23.49 4.97
N ALA A 340 -0.89 -23.83 3.79
CA ALA A 340 -0.10 -24.16 2.60
C ALA A 340 -0.25 -23.04 1.57
N ILE A 341 0.86 -22.54 1.05
CA ILE A 341 0.88 -21.43 0.09
C ILE A 341 1.42 -21.97 -1.22
N ASP A 342 0.57 -21.98 -2.25
CA ASP A 342 0.90 -22.44 -3.58
C ASP A 342 0.70 -21.32 -4.60
N ARG A 343 1.68 -21.14 -5.48
CA ARG A 343 1.62 -20.17 -6.57
C ARG A 343 1.38 -20.89 -7.88
N THR A 344 0.37 -20.41 -8.62
CA THR A 344 0.12 -20.80 -10.01
C THR A 344 0.58 -19.69 -10.96
N GLU A 345 0.44 -19.89 -12.25
CA GLU A 345 0.74 -18.86 -13.25
C GLU A 345 -0.15 -17.60 -13.09
N ALA A 346 -1.41 -17.77 -12.68
CA ALA A 346 -2.41 -16.72 -12.65
C ALA A 346 -2.70 -16.15 -11.23
N MET A 347 -2.53 -16.98 -10.21
CA MET A 347 -2.95 -16.61 -8.84
C MET A 347 -2.16 -17.37 -7.78
N THR A 348 -2.24 -16.89 -6.55
CA THR A 348 -1.76 -17.61 -5.37
C THR A 348 -2.94 -18.22 -4.62
N VAL A 349 -2.82 -19.47 -4.23
CA VAL A 349 -3.81 -20.20 -3.43
C VAL A 349 -3.22 -20.47 -2.05
N ILE A 350 -4.02 -20.22 -1.01
CA ILE A 350 -3.65 -20.46 0.39
C ILE A 350 -4.71 -21.37 1.00
N ASP A 351 -4.29 -22.55 1.43
CA ASP A 351 -5.13 -23.58 2.03
C ASP A 351 -4.87 -23.66 3.55
N VAL A 352 -5.94 -23.73 4.36
CA VAL A 352 -5.87 -23.80 5.83
C VAL A 352 -6.21 -25.19 6.31
N ASN A 353 -5.31 -25.77 7.09
CA ASN A 353 -5.44 -27.14 7.62
C ASN A 353 -5.34 -27.19 9.14
N THR A 354 -6.21 -27.99 9.81
CA THR A 354 -6.12 -28.24 11.26
C THR A 354 -4.90 -29.07 11.65
N GLY A 355 -4.33 -29.83 10.70
CA GLY A 355 -3.20 -30.72 10.96
C GLY A 355 -3.58 -31.83 11.95
N LYS A 356 -2.78 -31.98 13.00
CA LYS A 356 -3.00 -32.94 14.09
C LYS A 356 -3.78 -32.33 15.27
N PHE A 357 -4.22 -31.09 15.13
CA PHE A 357 -4.93 -30.39 16.20
C PHE A 357 -6.35 -30.93 16.34
N VAL A 358 -6.61 -31.61 17.44
CA VAL A 358 -7.92 -32.06 17.86
C VAL A 358 -8.29 -31.24 19.08
N GLY A 359 -9.21 -30.29 18.93
CA GLY A 359 -9.64 -29.39 19.99
C GLY A 359 -10.17 -30.15 21.21
N ARG A 360 -10.38 -29.43 22.31
CA ARG A 360 -10.85 -30.01 23.59
C ARG A 360 -12.37 -29.97 23.75
N SER A 361 -13.12 -29.23 22.88
CA SER A 361 -14.56 -28.99 23.01
C SER A 361 -15.33 -29.54 21.81
N THR A 362 -15.54 -28.73 20.77
CA THR A 362 -16.32 -29.11 19.60
C THR A 362 -15.45 -29.01 18.33
N LEU A 363 -15.92 -29.60 17.23
CA LEU A 363 -15.27 -29.45 15.92
C LEU A 363 -15.27 -27.98 15.50
N GLU A 364 -16.39 -27.29 15.65
CA GLU A 364 -16.57 -25.89 15.32
C GLU A 364 -15.59 -24.99 16.09
N ASP A 365 -15.39 -25.19 17.40
CA ASP A 365 -14.41 -24.44 18.19
C ASP A 365 -12.97 -24.66 17.69
N THR A 366 -12.67 -25.89 17.27
CA THR A 366 -11.36 -26.24 16.72
C THR A 366 -11.10 -25.51 15.39
N VAL A 367 -12.09 -25.55 14.49
CA VAL A 367 -12.07 -24.88 13.20
C VAL A 367 -11.96 -23.37 13.38
N PHE A 368 -12.81 -22.78 14.22
CA PHE A 368 -12.80 -21.35 14.49
C PHE A 368 -11.43 -20.87 15.01
N ARG A 369 -10.85 -21.61 15.96
CA ARG A 369 -9.52 -21.27 16.49
C ARG A 369 -8.43 -21.37 15.43
N THR A 370 -8.43 -22.42 14.62
CA THR A 370 -7.45 -22.60 13.55
C THR A 370 -7.58 -21.48 12.50
N ASN A 371 -8.81 -21.17 12.07
CA ASN A 371 -9.08 -20.10 11.13
C ASN A 371 -8.67 -18.72 11.68
N LYS A 372 -8.85 -18.50 12.98
CA LYS A 372 -8.42 -17.27 13.66
C LYS A 372 -6.90 -17.08 13.62
N GLU A 373 -6.15 -18.14 13.91
CA GLU A 373 -4.69 -18.13 13.81
C GLU A 373 -4.25 -17.98 12.34
N ALA A 374 -4.92 -18.68 11.42
CA ALA A 374 -4.65 -18.60 9.98
C ALA A 374 -4.89 -17.18 9.42
N ALA A 375 -5.98 -16.52 9.80
CA ALA A 375 -6.29 -15.16 9.34
C ALA A 375 -5.17 -14.16 9.66
N VAL A 376 -4.60 -14.26 10.87
CA VAL A 376 -3.46 -13.42 11.29
C VAL A 376 -2.21 -13.79 10.51
N GLU A 377 -1.91 -15.09 10.42
CA GLU A 377 -0.69 -15.58 9.77
C GLU A 377 -0.70 -15.35 8.26
N VAL A 378 -1.83 -15.53 7.57
CA VAL A 378 -1.98 -15.21 6.14
C VAL A 378 -1.66 -13.74 5.89
N GLY A 379 -2.25 -12.82 6.66
CA GLY A 379 -1.96 -11.40 6.54
C GLY A 379 -0.47 -11.08 6.72
N ARG A 380 0.21 -11.75 7.66
CA ARG A 380 1.65 -11.63 7.88
C ARG A 380 2.45 -12.18 6.69
N GLN A 381 2.10 -13.37 6.18
CA GLN A 381 2.79 -14.00 5.05
C GLN A 381 2.62 -13.23 3.75
N LEU A 382 1.46 -12.63 3.51
CA LEU A 382 1.24 -11.75 2.35
C LEU A 382 2.22 -10.57 2.34
N ARG A 383 2.47 -9.96 3.50
CA ARG A 383 3.43 -8.85 3.65
C ARG A 383 4.88 -9.34 3.53
N LEU A 384 5.22 -10.38 4.27
CA LEU A 384 6.58 -10.92 4.35
C LEU A 384 7.08 -11.42 2.99
N ARG A 385 6.25 -12.20 2.29
CA ARG A 385 6.60 -12.78 1.00
C ARG A 385 6.34 -11.84 -0.17
N ASP A 386 5.75 -10.65 0.07
CA ASP A 386 5.28 -9.71 -0.92
C ASP A 386 4.38 -10.36 -2.00
N ILE A 387 3.47 -11.24 -1.55
CA ILE A 387 2.54 -11.93 -2.44
C ILE A 387 1.55 -10.93 -3.01
N GLY A 388 1.51 -10.79 -4.33
CA GLY A 388 0.62 -9.89 -5.04
C GLY A 388 -0.17 -10.59 -6.15
N GLY A 389 -1.02 -9.84 -6.83
CA GLY A 389 -1.93 -10.36 -7.86
C GLY A 389 -3.26 -10.84 -7.28
N ILE A 390 -3.83 -11.88 -7.88
CA ILE A 390 -5.07 -12.55 -7.42
C ILE A 390 -4.68 -13.58 -6.36
N ILE A 391 -5.37 -13.57 -5.23
CA ILE A 391 -5.13 -14.48 -4.12
C ILE A 391 -6.46 -15.08 -3.71
N VAL A 392 -6.48 -16.40 -3.57
CA VAL A 392 -7.64 -17.16 -3.07
C VAL A 392 -7.21 -17.87 -1.79
N ILE A 393 -7.99 -17.68 -0.74
CA ILE A 393 -7.73 -18.30 0.58
C ILE A 393 -8.89 -19.24 0.88
N ASP A 394 -8.56 -20.48 1.18
CA ASP A 394 -9.50 -21.52 1.55
C ASP A 394 -9.45 -21.72 3.06
N PHE A 395 -10.38 -21.05 3.78
CA PHE A 395 -10.56 -21.25 5.20
C PHE A 395 -11.36 -22.53 5.45
N ILE A 396 -11.07 -23.21 6.54
CA ILE A 396 -11.84 -24.38 6.92
C ILE A 396 -13.31 -24.01 7.10
N ASP A 397 -14.23 -24.80 6.55
CA ASP A 397 -15.66 -24.55 6.60
C ASP A 397 -16.16 -24.35 8.03
N MET A 398 -16.94 -23.29 8.23
CA MET A 398 -17.57 -22.93 9.50
C MET A 398 -19.08 -22.97 9.33
N GLU A 399 -19.76 -23.71 10.20
CA GLU A 399 -21.23 -23.80 10.18
C GLU A 399 -21.86 -22.49 10.68
N ASP A 400 -21.27 -21.88 11.73
CA ASP A 400 -21.76 -20.64 12.32
C ASP A 400 -21.41 -19.40 11.49
N PRO A 401 -22.42 -18.64 11.00
CA PRO A 401 -22.21 -17.38 10.29
C PRO A 401 -21.51 -16.28 11.13
N GLU A 402 -21.68 -16.31 12.47
CA GLU A 402 -21.04 -15.33 13.35
C GLU A 402 -19.54 -15.57 13.40
N ASN A 403 -19.11 -16.83 13.45
CA ASN A 403 -17.71 -17.22 13.36
C ASN A 403 -17.08 -16.75 12.04
N ARG A 404 -17.74 -16.98 10.89
CA ARG A 404 -17.28 -16.51 9.58
C ARG A 404 -17.08 -15.00 9.56
N ASN A 405 -18.07 -14.25 10.09
CA ASN A 405 -18.00 -12.79 10.15
C ASN A 405 -16.87 -12.29 11.07
N GLU A 406 -16.61 -13.00 12.18
CA GLU A 406 -15.52 -12.63 13.08
C GLU A 406 -14.16 -12.86 12.41
N ILE A 407 -13.94 -14.02 11.78
CA ILE A 407 -12.71 -14.32 11.03
C ILE A 407 -12.49 -13.27 9.94
N PHE A 408 -13.51 -12.93 9.17
CA PHE A 408 -13.39 -11.92 8.11
C PHE A 408 -13.02 -10.54 8.66
N ARG A 409 -13.65 -10.12 9.77
CA ARG A 409 -13.29 -8.84 10.43
C ARG A 409 -11.84 -8.85 10.92
N MET A 410 -11.39 -9.95 11.50
CA MET A 410 -10.01 -10.09 11.96
C MET A 410 -9.01 -10.06 10.80
N PHE A 411 -9.31 -10.80 9.73
CA PHE A 411 -8.47 -10.82 8.52
C PHE A 411 -8.37 -9.43 7.90
N ARG A 412 -9.49 -8.70 7.77
CA ARG A 412 -9.46 -7.31 7.30
C ARG A 412 -8.61 -6.40 8.17
N ALA A 413 -8.73 -6.52 9.49
CA ALA A 413 -7.92 -5.74 10.42
C ALA A 413 -6.41 -6.05 10.30
N GLU A 414 -6.06 -7.31 9.98
CA GLU A 414 -4.67 -7.67 9.70
C GLU A 414 -4.17 -7.09 8.37
N LEU A 415 -5.02 -7.11 7.34
CA LEU A 415 -4.70 -6.49 6.04
C LEU A 415 -4.56 -4.96 6.11
N GLU A 416 -5.20 -4.28 7.06
CA GLU A 416 -5.05 -2.84 7.27
C GLU A 416 -3.64 -2.45 7.74
N LYS A 417 -2.88 -3.38 8.32
CA LYS A 417 -1.47 -3.17 8.68
C LYS A 417 -0.55 -3.13 7.45
N ASP A 418 -1.00 -3.71 6.33
CA ASP A 418 -0.25 -3.71 5.07
C ASP A 418 -0.35 -2.35 4.39
N ARG A 419 0.78 -1.78 3.97
CA ARG A 419 0.84 -0.51 3.24
C ARG A 419 0.45 -0.67 1.77
N THR A 420 0.49 -1.89 1.25
CA THR A 420 0.14 -2.20 -0.14
C THR A 420 -1.37 -2.18 -0.32
N ARG A 421 -1.82 -1.70 -1.48
CA ARG A 421 -3.25 -1.65 -1.79
C ARG A 421 -3.80 -3.07 -1.94
N THR A 422 -4.77 -3.41 -1.09
CA THR A 422 -5.51 -4.66 -1.12
C THR A 422 -6.99 -4.39 -1.36
N GLN A 423 -7.67 -5.33 -2.03
CA GLN A 423 -9.13 -5.39 -2.10
C GLN A 423 -9.52 -6.80 -1.72
N VAL A 424 -10.39 -6.95 -0.74
CA VAL A 424 -10.86 -8.24 -0.25
C VAL A 424 -12.39 -8.30 -0.35
N PHE A 425 -12.90 -9.43 -0.79
CA PHE A 425 -14.33 -9.74 -0.86
C PHE A 425 -14.72 -10.61 0.32
N ASP A 426 -16.01 -10.62 0.67
CA ASP A 426 -16.52 -11.40 1.80
C ASP A 426 -16.23 -12.90 1.68
N ILE A 427 -16.21 -13.61 2.81
CA ILE A 427 -16.08 -15.07 2.82
C ILE A 427 -17.31 -15.66 2.15
N SER A 428 -17.10 -16.47 1.11
CA SER A 428 -18.17 -17.20 0.43
C SER A 428 -18.77 -18.28 1.37
N PRO A 429 -19.97 -18.81 1.06
CA PRO A 429 -20.54 -19.94 1.81
C PRO A 429 -19.63 -21.19 1.87
N LEU A 430 -18.71 -21.31 0.93
CA LEU A 430 -17.72 -22.39 0.83
C LEU A 430 -16.41 -22.08 1.57
N GLY A 431 -16.36 -21.09 2.46
CA GLY A 431 -15.13 -20.74 3.18
C GLY A 431 -14.11 -19.92 2.38
N LEU A 432 -14.32 -19.72 1.06
CA LEU A 432 -13.36 -19.07 0.19
C LEU A 432 -13.36 -17.54 0.33
N VAL A 433 -12.18 -16.97 0.52
CA VAL A 433 -11.92 -15.53 0.42
C VAL A 433 -11.18 -15.22 -0.86
N GLN A 434 -11.71 -14.30 -1.66
CA GLN A 434 -11.07 -13.77 -2.84
C GLN A 434 -10.51 -12.39 -2.53
N MET A 435 -9.26 -12.14 -2.92
CA MET A 435 -8.67 -10.82 -2.77
C MET A 435 -7.69 -10.50 -3.89
N THR A 436 -7.40 -9.22 -4.05
CA THR A 436 -6.30 -8.74 -4.87
C THR A 436 -5.36 -7.89 -4.05
N ARG A 437 -4.06 -8.02 -4.29
CA ARG A 437 -3.02 -7.18 -3.72
C ARG A 437 -2.12 -6.67 -4.84
N LYS A 438 -1.79 -5.37 -4.80
CA LYS A 438 -0.90 -4.79 -5.80
C LYS A 438 0.49 -5.44 -5.70
N ASN A 439 1.08 -5.86 -6.83
CA ASN A 439 2.49 -6.26 -6.87
C ASN A 439 3.38 -5.03 -6.62
N VAL A 440 4.32 -5.15 -5.68
CA VAL A 440 5.26 -4.07 -5.32
C VAL A 440 6.68 -4.42 -5.75
N SER A 441 7.09 -5.67 -5.53
CA SER A 441 8.41 -6.20 -5.88
C SER A 441 8.29 -7.62 -6.44
N ALA A 442 9.42 -8.24 -6.74
CA ALA A 442 9.47 -9.63 -7.17
C ALA A 442 9.10 -10.64 -6.07
N GLY A 443 8.93 -10.19 -4.83
CA GLY A 443 8.66 -11.06 -3.70
C GLY A 443 9.88 -11.86 -3.22
N ILE A 444 9.78 -12.40 -2.00
CA ILE A 444 10.92 -13.12 -1.38
C ILE A 444 11.21 -14.46 -2.07
N VAL A 445 10.17 -15.13 -2.55
CA VAL A 445 10.33 -16.45 -3.21
C VAL A 445 11.08 -16.28 -4.52
N GLU A 446 10.69 -15.32 -5.35
CA GLU A 446 11.35 -15.03 -6.63
C GLU A 446 12.77 -14.48 -6.46
N ALA A 447 13.02 -13.77 -5.35
CA ALA A 447 14.35 -13.23 -5.07
C ALA A 447 15.39 -14.31 -4.68
N PHE A 448 14.91 -15.47 -4.17
CA PHE A 448 15.75 -16.53 -3.65
C PHE A 448 15.55 -17.91 -4.29
N SER A 449 14.77 -18.01 -5.38
CA SER A 449 14.52 -19.27 -6.09
C SER A 449 14.38 -19.08 -7.59
N ASP A 450 14.68 -20.14 -8.32
CA ASP A 450 14.45 -20.26 -9.76
C ASP A 450 13.39 -21.33 -10.02
N PRO A 451 12.65 -21.27 -11.14
CA PRO A 451 11.77 -22.36 -11.56
C PRO A 451 12.52 -23.68 -11.67
N CYS A 452 11.94 -24.77 -11.16
CA CYS A 452 12.55 -26.08 -11.24
C CYS A 452 12.76 -26.50 -12.72
N PRO A 453 14.00 -26.78 -13.17
CA PRO A 453 14.27 -27.09 -14.57
C PRO A 453 13.64 -28.42 -15.04
N THR A 454 13.32 -29.34 -14.10
CA THR A 454 12.76 -30.65 -14.42
C THR A 454 11.25 -30.61 -14.69
N CYS A 455 10.49 -29.82 -13.92
CA CYS A 455 9.03 -29.75 -14.05
C CYS A 455 8.52 -28.36 -14.45
N GLU A 456 9.40 -27.39 -14.68
CA GLU A 456 9.06 -26.01 -15.04
C GLU A 456 8.00 -25.37 -14.11
N GLY A 457 8.03 -25.76 -12.83
CA GLY A 457 7.07 -25.30 -11.82
C GLY A 457 5.78 -26.12 -11.73
N ARG A 458 5.60 -27.18 -12.54
CA ARG A 458 4.37 -28.01 -12.52
C ARG A 458 4.23 -28.89 -11.28
N GLY A 459 5.35 -29.23 -10.62
CA GLY A 459 5.36 -30.09 -9.43
C GLY A 459 5.11 -31.58 -9.70
N ILE A 460 5.05 -31.97 -10.97
CA ILE A 460 4.85 -33.36 -11.43
C ILE A 460 5.91 -33.76 -12.45
N LEU A 461 6.27 -35.02 -12.46
CA LEU A 461 7.07 -35.65 -13.50
C LEU A 461 6.13 -36.34 -14.45
N ILE A 462 6.24 -36.07 -15.77
CA ILE A 462 5.50 -36.75 -16.82
C ILE A 462 6.35 -37.92 -17.27
N HIS A 463 5.79 -39.10 -17.17
CA HIS A 463 6.40 -40.31 -17.73
C HIS A 463 5.94 -40.51 -19.16
N ASP A 464 6.77 -41.19 -19.97
CA ASP A 464 6.38 -41.52 -21.32
C ASP A 464 5.10 -42.37 -21.31
N VAL A 465 4.14 -41.98 -22.17
CA VAL A 465 2.89 -42.71 -22.39
C VAL A 465 3.21 -43.69 -23.46
N GLU A 466 3.47 -44.96 -23.10
CA GLU A 466 3.56 -46.07 -24.07
C GLU A 466 2.20 -46.48 -24.59
#